data_c21d5721099d50ff81da8d8bc5593c8f
#
_entry.id   c21d5721099d50ff81da8d8bc5593c8f
#
_cell.length_a   1.000
_cell.length_b   1.000
_cell.length_c   1.000
_cell.angle_alpha   90.00
_cell.angle_beta   90.00
_cell.angle_gamma   90.00
#
_symmetry.space_group_name_H-M   'P 1'
#
loop_
_entity.id
_entity.type
_entity.pdbx_description
1 polymer ?
#
loop_
_entity_poly.entity_id
_entity_poly.type
_entity_poly.pdbx_seq_one_letter_code
_entity_poly.pdbx_strand_id
1 'polypeptide(L)'
;MNGFDIEERVERAVKNFMSGYNCAQSVFLAYSDLFGLDMEIAKSVSVSFGGGMGRMREVCGTVSAMAMLAGFKYPVAEPSDQEARTRNYAVVQSL
;
A
#
# COMPACT_ATOMS: atom_id res chain seq x y z
N MET A 1 12.38 -3.32 5.11
CA MET A 1 11.58 -4.37 5.74
C MET A 1 12.30 -5.69 5.72
N ASN A 2 12.87 -6.01 6.83
CA ASN A 2 13.56 -7.29 6.97
C ASN A 2 12.55 -8.33 7.43
N GLY A 3 12.77 -9.58 7.02
CA GLY A 3 12.00 -10.69 7.55
C GLY A 3 10.73 -11.04 6.80
N PHE A 4 10.53 -10.54 5.59
CA PHE A 4 9.45 -11.04 4.75
C PHE A 4 9.99 -11.62 3.44
N ASP A 5 9.25 -12.57 2.90
CA ASP A 5 9.56 -13.22 1.64
C ASP A 5 8.81 -12.52 0.51
N ILE A 6 9.55 -11.93 -0.42
CA ILE A 6 8.95 -11.20 -1.54
C ILE A 6 8.09 -12.12 -2.40
N GLU A 7 8.54 -13.35 -2.66
CA GLU A 7 7.77 -14.30 -3.48
C GLU A 7 6.43 -14.63 -2.81
N GLU A 8 6.43 -14.83 -1.50
CA GLU A 8 5.21 -15.08 -0.75
C GLU A 8 4.25 -13.89 -0.84
N ARG A 9 4.77 -12.66 -0.75
CA ARG A 9 3.93 -11.45 -0.86
C ARG A 9 3.34 -11.29 -2.25
N VAL A 10 4.12 -11.58 -3.29
CA VAL A 10 3.62 -11.58 -4.67
C VAL A 10 2.51 -12.62 -4.83
N GLU A 11 2.69 -13.82 -4.29
CA GLU A 11 1.67 -14.86 -4.34
C GLU A 11 0.39 -14.41 -3.63
N ARG A 12 0.51 -13.75 -2.48
CA ARG A 12 -0.65 -13.21 -1.76
C ARG A 12 -1.39 -12.16 -2.59
N ALA A 13 -0.65 -11.28 -3.25
CA ALA A 13 -1.25 -10.23 -4.10
C ALA A 13 -1.99 -10.86 -5.28
N VAL A 14 -1.38 -11.84 -5.95
CA VAL A 14 -2.03 -12.54 -7.07
C VAL A 14 -3.28 -13.28 -6.59
N LYS A 15 -3.19 -13.97 -5.46
CA LYS A 15 -4.33 -14.69 -4.89
C LYS A 15 -5.48 -13.73 -4.54
N ASN A 16 -5.15 -12.57 -3.98
CA ASN A 16 -6.15 -11.55 -3.67
C ASN A 16 -6.85 -11.09 -4.94
N PHE A 17 -6.09 -10.80 -5.97
CA PHE A 17 -6.65 -10.36 -7.26
C PHE A 17 -7.57 -11.43 -7.85
N MET A 18 -7.14 -12.68 -7.83
CA MET A 18 -7.95 -13.80 -8.33
C MET A 18 -9.20 -14.04 -7.49
N SER A 19 -9.20 -13.59 -6.24
CA SER A 19 -10.35 -13.69 -5.34
C SER A 19 -11.35 -12.56 -5.52
N GLY A 20 -11.07 -11.59 -6.40
CA GLY A 20 -12.01 -10.51 -6.72
C GLY A 20 -11.65 -9.15 -6.15
N TYR A 21 -10.57 -9.03 -5.39
CA TYR A 21 -10.11 -7.72 -4.93
C TYR A 21 -9.54 -6.92 -6.09
N ASN A 22 -9.66 -5.59 -6.04
CA ASN A 22 -9.08 -4.76 -7.09
C ASN A 22 -7.55 -4.65 -6.94
N CYS A 23 -6.89 -3.98 -7.88
CA CYS A 23 -5.42 -3.89 -7.90
C CYS A 23 -4.84 -3.25 -6.64
N ALA A 24 -5.44 -2.18 -6.16
CA ALA A 24 -4.97 -1.51 -4.95
C ALA A 24 -5.15 -2.40 -3.72
N GLN A 25 -6.32 -3.00 -3.57
CA GLN A 25 -6.59 -3.92 -2.46
C GLN A 25 -5.66 -5.12 -2.49
N SER A 26 -5.45 -5.69 -3.69
CA SER A 26 -4.62 -6.88 -3.83
C SER A 26 -3.21 -6.66 -3.29
N VAL A 27 -2.59 -5.53 -3.62
CA VAL A 27 -1.25 -5.18 -3.15
C VAL A 27 -1.28 -4.77 -1.68
N PHE A 28 -2.20 -3.89 -1.30
CA PHE A 28 -2.26 -3.38 0.07
C PHE A 28 -2.48 -4.51 1.08
N LEU A 29 -3.43 -5.41 0.80
CA LEU A 29 -3.73 -6.54 1.68
C LEU A 29 -2.59 -7.56 1.73
N ALA A 30 -1.77 -7.65 0.68
CA ALA A 30 -0.63 -8.56 0.66
C ALA A 30 0.45 -8.19 1.70
N TYR A 31 0.47 -6.93 2.15
CA TYR A 31 1.48 -6.43 3.10
C TYR A 31 0.89 -5.90 4.40
N SER A 32 -0.42 -5.77 4.51
CA SER A 32 -1.04 -5.11 5.66
C SER A 32 -0.79 -5.81 7.00
N ASP A 33 -0.60 -7.13 6.98
CA ASP A 33 -0.30 -7.89 8.20
C ASP A 33 1.05 -7.51 8.81
N LEU A 34 2.01 -7.05 7.99
CA LEU A 34 3.33 -6.63 8.48
C LEU A 34 3.24 -5.41 9.39
N PHE A 35 2.17 -4.64 9.29
CA PHE A 35 1.95 -3.44 10.08
C PHE A 35 0.83 -3.61 11.09
N GLY A 36 0.32 -4.83 11.25
CA GLY A 36 -0.74 -5.13 12.23
C GLY A 36 -2.08 -4.49 11.92
N LEU A 37 -2.37 -4.24 10.65
CA LEU A 37 -3.61 -3.57 10.27
C LEU A 37 -4.81 -4.53 10.32
N ASP A 38 -5.94 -4.01 10.82
CA ASP A 38 -7.20 -4.73 10.76
C ASP A 38 -7.63 -4.94 9.31
N MET A 39 -8.05 -6.16 8.98
CA MET A 39 -8.37 -6.55 7.62
C MET A 39 -9.54 -5.72 7.04
N GLU A 40 -10.57 -5.47 7.82
CA GLU A 40 -11.73 -4.71 7.33
C GLU A 40 -11.37 -3.24 7.08
N ILE A 41 -10.55 -2.66 7.93
CA ILE A 41 -10.05 -1.30 7.74
C ILE A 41 -9.15 -1.24 6.49
N ALA A 42 -8.25 -2.22 6.35
CA ALA A 42 -7.35 -2.28 5.19
C ALA A 42 -8.12 -2.38 3.87
N LYS A 43 -9.16 -3.20 3.83
CA LYS A 43 -10.03 -3.32 2.65
C LYS A 43 -10.72 -2.00 2.33
N SER A 44 -11.25 -1.34 3.35
CA SER A 44 -12.00 -0.08 3.17
C SER A 44 -11.08 1.06 2.71
N VAL A 45 -9.88 1.15 3.28
CA VAL A 45 -8.93 2.20 2.93
C VAL A 45 -8.48 2.07 1.46
N SER A 46 -8.30 0.86 0.99
CA SER A 46 -7.67 0.61 -0.32
C SER A 46 -8.66 0.51 -1.48
N VAL A 47 -9.95 0.26 -1.22
CA VAL A 47 -10.92 -0.03 -2.28
C VAL A 47 -11.07 1.10 -3.30
N SER A 48 -11.04 2.34 -2.84
CA SER A 48 -11.30 3.51 -3.71
C SER A 48 -10.16 3.80 -4.69
N PHE A 49 -8.99 3.19 -4.50
CA PHE A 49 -7.83 3.41 -5.36
C PHE A 49 -7.77 2.45 -6.55
N GLY A 50 -8.69 1.49 -6.63
CA GLY A 50 -8.74 0.55 -7.73
C GLY A 50 -9.07 1.23 -9.04
N GLY A 51 -8.51 0.72 -10.16
CA GLY A 51 -8.75 1.30 -11.46
C GLY A 51 -8.23 2.71 -11.63
N GLY A 52 -7.22 3.09 -10.84
CA GLY A 52 -6.64 4.42 -10.87
C GLY A 52 -7.57 5.47 -10.25
N MET A 53 -7.80 5.40 -8.95
CA MET A 53 -8.71 6.29 -8.20
C MET A 53 -10.16 6.14 -8.68
N GLY A 54 -10.75 5.01 -8.32
CA GLY A 54 -12.15 4.76 -8.63
C GLY A 54 -12.43 4.71 -10.13
N ARG A 55 -11.54 4.08 -10.88
CA ARG A 55 -11.61 3.93 -12.35
C ARG A 55 -11.41 5.22 -13.14
N MET A 56 -10.92 6.28 -12.50
CA MET A 56 -10.61 7.52 -13.22
C MET A 56 -9.29 7.46 -13.98
N ARG A 57 -8.51 6.39 -13.79
CA ARG A 57 -7.24 6.13 -14.46
C ARG A 57 -6.18 7.21 -14.24
N GLU A 58 -6.21 7.83 -13.04
CA GLU A 58 -5.25 8.87 -12.68
C GLU A 58 -3.92 8.28 -12.23
N VAL A 59 -3.95 7.41 -11.19
CA VAL A 59 -2.76 6.76 -10.65
C VAL A 59 -3.04 5.28 -10.53
N CYS A 60 -2.12 4.44 -11.00
CA CYS A 60 -2.27 2.99 -10.90
C CYS A 60 -2.48 2.58 -9.44
N GLY A 61 -3.49 1.73 -9.19
CA GLY A 61 -3.83 1.29 -7.83
C GLY A 61 -2.69 0.59 -7.11
N THR A 62 -1.83 -0.14 -7.84
CA THR A 62 -0.67 -0.78 -7.23
C THR A 62 0.32 0.25 -6.70
N VAL A 63 0.53 1.35 -7.42
CA VAL A 63 1.41 2.44 -6.97
C VAL A 63 0.79 3.15 -5.76
N SER A 64 -0.51 3.41 -5.78
CA SER A 64 -1.21 4.01 -4.64
C SER A 64 -1.09 3.14 -3.40
N ALA A 65 -1.26 1.81 -3.54
CA ALA A 65 -1.11 0.88 -2.43
C ALA A 65 0.31 0.90 -1.87
N MET A 66 1.32 0.93 -2.73
CA MET A 66 2.71 1.00 -2.30
C MET A 66 3.01 2.31 -1.57
N ALA A 67 2.44 3.42 -2.03
CA ALA A 67 2.57 4.71 -1.35
C ALA A 67 1.95 4.69 0.04
N MET A 68 0.77 4.07 0.18
CA MET A 68 0.14 3.90 1.49
C MET A 68 0.99 3.06 2.43
N LEU A 69 1.54 1.96 1.92
CA LEU A 69 2.42 1.09 2.71
C LEU A 69 3.70 1.81 3.13
N ALA A 70 4.23 2.67 2.28
CA ALA A 70 5.41 3.49 2.61
C ALA A 70 5.15 4.37 3.82
N GLY A 71 3.92 4.86 4.01
CA GLY A 71 3.55 5.65 5.17
C GLY A 71 3.66 4.88 6.48
N PHE A 72 3.38 3.59 6.46
CA PHE A 72 3.53 2.75 7.65
C PHE A 72 4.99 2.42 7.94
N LYS A 73 5.82 2.29 6.93
CA LYS A 73 7.24 2.00 7.10
C LYS A 73 8.05 3.24 7.43
N TYR A 74 7.68 4.39 6.85
CA TYR A 74 8.37 5.68 7.03
C TYR A 74 7.37 6.71 7.54
N PRO A 75 6.89 6.56 8.79
CA PRO A 75 5.80 7.40 9.31
C PRO A 75 6.26 8.81 9.63
N VAL A 76 5.29 9.72 9.59
CA VAL A 76 5.49 11.11 10.02
C VAL A 76 4.48 11.37 11.13
N ALA A 77 4.89 11.13 12.38
CA ALA A 77 4.00 11.26 13.54
C ALA A 77 3.70 12.72 13.86
N GLU A 78 4.70 13.59 13.70
CA GLU A 78 4.56 15.01 13.99
C GLU A 78 4.46 15.81 12.70
N PRO A 79 3.41 16.64 12.53
CA PRO A 79 3.25 17.44 11.30
C PRO A 79 4.44 18.36 10.99
N SER A 80 5.18 18.76 12.02
CA SER A 80 6.33 19.66 11.86
C SER A 80 7.64 18.96 11.50
N ASP A 81 7.66 17.62 11.47
CA ASP A 81 8.87 16.86 11.18
C ASP A 81 9.15 16.83 9.68
N GLN A 82 9.87 17.83 9.20
CA GLN A 82 10.21 17.99 7.79
C GLN A 82 11.15 16.89 7.28
N GLU A 83 12.08 16.43 8.15
CA GLU A 83 13.02 15.36 7.74
C GLU A 83 12.29 14.03 7.50
N ALA A 84 11.37 13.67 8.40
CA ALA A 84 10.59 12.45 8.25
C ALA A 84 9.73 12.52 7.00
N ARG A 85 9.12 13.68 6.73
CA ARG A 85 8.30 13.88 5.54
C ARG A 85 9.12 13.77 4.28
N THR A 86 10.30 14.38 4.26
CA THR A 86 11.22 14.33 3.12
C THR A 86 11.64 12.89 2.82
N ARG A 87 11.96 12.10 3.86
CA ARG A 87 12.30 10.68 3.69
C ARG A 87 11.14 9.89 3.10
N ASN A 88 9.94 10.11 3.62
CA ASN A 88 8.73 9.44 3.10
C ASN A 88 8.53 9.76 1.62
N TYR A 89 8.59 11.04 1.27
CA TYR A 89 8.37 11.48 -0.10
C TYR A 89 9.43 10.96 -1.07
N ALA A 90 10.69 10.86 -0.62
CA ALA A 90 11.76 10.31 -1.43
C ALA A 90 11.48 8.83 -1.78
N VAL A 91 11.00 8.05 -0.81
CA VAL A 91 10.62 6.65 -1.04
C VAL A 91 9.48 6.57 -2.05
N VAL A 92 8.46 7.39 -1.87
CA VAL A 92 7.30 7.40 -2.78
C VAL A 92 7.72 7.79 -4.21
N GLN A 93 8.61 8.79 -4.34
CA GLN A 93 9.10 9.22 -5.65
C GLN A 93 9.91 8.14 -6.36
N SER A 94 10.46 7.18 -5.63
CA SER A 94 11.24 6.08 -6.20
C SER A 94 10.38 4.89 -6.68
N LEU A 95 9.11 4.92 -6.43
CA LEU A 95 8.20 3.83 -6.80
C LEU A 95 7.93 3.75 -8.31
#